data_05ae8f953f7114cd0d83266858676880
#
_entry.id   05ae8f953f7114cd0d83266858676880
#
_cell.length_a   1.000
_cell.length_b   1.000
_cell.length_c   1.000
_cell.angle_alpha   90.00
_cell.angle_beta   90.00
_cell.angle_gamma   90.00
#
_symmetry.space_group_name_H-M   'P 1'
#
loop_
_entity.id
_entity.type
_entity.pdbx_description
1 polymer ?
#
loop_
_entity_poly.entity_id
_entity_poly.type
_entity_poly.pdbx_seq_one_letter_code
_entity_poly.pdbx_strand_id
1 'polypeptide(L)'
;MLIHEPDDSLPPAGPPPAAGGWAASPDREVLDAARFRLSTRDGSPVADPSLARTLDDLRAVAGVRVAARYGTQPPPGPLDLGASLALLGNLRLCVDALEADLLDAAAHVGLSWDLIAAIIGVPADEARDRLRELRARPAPH
;
A
#
# COMPACT_ATOMS: atom_id res chain seq x y z
N MET A 1 -61.96 -8.88 -6.17
CA MET A 1 -60.75 -9.68 -6.41
C MET A 1 -59.57 -8.73 -6.32
N LEU A 2 -58.95 -8.63 -5.13
CA LEU A 2 -57.83 -7.73 -4.88
C LEU A 2 -56.53 -8.52 -5.16
N ILE A 3 -55.82 -8.09 -6.19
CA ILE A 3 -54.50 -8.62 -6.51
C ILE A 3 -53.53 -7.91 -5.57
N HIS A 4 -52.98 -8.65 -4.64
CA HIS A 4 -51.90 -8.21 -3.74
C HIS A 4 -50.58 -8.27 -4.53
N GLU A 5 -50.06 -7.11 -4.93
CA GLU A 5 -48.71 -7.01 -5.46
C GLU A 5 -47.72 -7.23 -4.32
N PRO A 6 -46.76 -8.13 -4.46
CA PRO A 6 -45.64 -8.22 -3.49
C PRO A 6 -44.75 -6.99 -3.62
N ASP A 7 -44.63 -6.25 -2.53
CA ASP A 7 -43.66 -5.17 -2.36
C ASP A 7 -42.24 -5.76 -2.33
N ASP A 8 -41.62 -5.79 -3.49
CA ASP A 8 -40.28 -6.33 -3.70
C ASP A 8 -39.22 -5.22 -3.50
N SER A 9 -39.36 -4.45 -2.43
CA SER A 9 -38.39 -3.45 -2.03
C SER A 9 -37.24 -4.11 -1.22
N LEU A 10 -36.38 -4.84 -1.91
CA LEU A 10 -35.09 -5.17 -1.36
C LEU A 10 -34.30 -3.87 -1.13
N PRO A 11 -33.79 -3.62 0.09
CA PRO A 11 -32.93 -2.48 0.31
C PRO A 11 -31.71 -2.59 -0.62
N PRO A 12 -31.20 -1.48 -1.17
CA PRO A 12 -30.04 -1.49 -2.03
C PRO A 12 -28.88 -2.13 -1.27
N ALA A 13 -28.24 -3.12 -1.88
CA ALA A 13 -27.04 -3.72 -1.35
C ALA A 13 -26.03 -2.61 -1.07
N GLY A 14 -25.60 -2.49 0.18
CA GLY A 14 -24.56 -1.57 0.56
C GLY A 14 -23.30 -1.80 -0.28
N PRO A 15 -22.44 -0.81 -0.41
CA PRO A 15 -21.20 -0.97 -1.17
C PRO A 15 -20.43 -2.17 -0.63
N PRO A 16 -19.83 -2.99 -1.53
CA PRO A 16 -19.06 -4.13 -1.09
C PRO A 16 -17.94 -3.66 -0.13
N PRO A 17 -17.62 -4.46 0.91
CA PRO A 17 -16.52 -4.13 1.80
C PRO A 17 -15.26 -3.94 0.96
N ALA A 18 -14.58 -2.81 1.15
CA ALA A 18 -13.35 -2.51 0.46
C ALA A 18 -12.36 -3.64 0.71
N ALA A 19 -11.99 -4.36 -0.36
CA ALA A 19 -11.01 -5.42 -0.29
C ALA A 19 -9.69 -4.85 0.24
N GLY A 20 -9.30 -5.29 1.43
CA GLY A 20 -8.02 -5.15 2.13
C GLY A 20 -7.02 -4.12 1.59
N GLY A 21 -7.31 -2.84 1.72
CA GLY A 21 -6.41 -1.74 1.42
C GLY A 21 -6.57 -0.66 2.48
N TRP A 22 -5.68 0.28 2.52
CA TRP A 22 -5.78 1.48 3.35
C TRP A 22 -7.17 2.11 3.16
N ALA A 23 -7.96 2.19 4.22
CA ALA A 23 -9.36 2.61 4.15
C ALA A 23 -9.55 4.05 3.64
N ALA A 24 -8.50 4.89 3.73
CA ALA A 24 -8.42 6.22 3.13
C ALA A 24 -6.96 6.61 2.92
N SER A 25 -6.68 7.43 1.90
CA SER A 25 -5.39 8.11 1.81
C SER A 25 -5.25 9.05 3.01
N PRO A 26 -4.11 9.06 3.71
CA PRO A 26 -3.85 10.04 4.75
C PRO A 26 -3.98 11.45 4.19
N ASP A 27 -4.46 12.37 5.02
CA ASP A 27 -4.54 13.79 4.66
C ASP A 27 -3.16 14.33 4.27
N ARG A 28 -3.13 15.24 3.30
CA ARG A 28 -1.90 15.85 2.80
C ARG A 28 -1.07 16.47 3.92
N GLU A 29 -1.72 17.12 4.88
CA GLU A 29 -1.08 17.74 6.04
C GLU A 29 -0.35 16.70 6.91
N VAL A 30 -0.97 15.56 7.16
CA VAL A 30 -0.36 14.43 7.89
C VAL A 30 0.86 13.90 7.15
N LEU A 31 0.77 13.75 5.82
CA LEU A 31 1.89 13.28 5.00
C LEU A 31 3.05 14.29 5.00
N ASP A 32 2.77 15.58 4.91
CA ASP A 32 3.80 16.62 4.92
C ASP A 32 4.49 16.71 6.28
N ALA A 33 3.75 16.58 7.38
CA ALA A 33 4.32 16.48 8.72
C ALA A 33 5.21 15.24 8.88
N ALA A 34 4.79 14.08 8.37
CA ALA A 34 5.58 12.85 8.38
C ALA A 34 6.87 13.00 7.57
N ARG A 35 6.80 13.57 6.35
CA ARG A 35 7.98 13.84 5.51
C ARG A 35 8.98 14.76 6.24
N PHE A 36 8.48 15.84 6.84
CA PHE A 36 9.32 16.76 7.62
C PHE A 36 10.00 16.04 8.78
N ARG A 37 9.24 15.27 9.58
CA ARG A 37 9.78 14.50 10.70
C ARG A 37 10.90 13.55 10.29
N LEU A 38 10.69 12.79 9.22
CA LEU A 38 11.67 11.82 8.75
C LEU A 38 12.89 12.47 8.11
N SER A 39 12.72 13.62 7.41
CA SER A 39 13.84 14.34 6.80
C SER A 39 14.75 15.02 7.83
N THR A 40 14.22 15.33 9.02
CA THR A 40 14.97 15.97 10.12
C THR A 40 15.49 14.98 11.16
N ARG A 41 15.30 13.68 10.93
CA ARG A 41 15.81 12.64 11.83
C ARG A 41 17.33 12.56 11.74
N ASP A 42 18.00 12.67 12.89
CA ASP A 42 19.43 12.45 12.97
C ASP A 42 19.75 10.97 12.77
N GLY A 43 20.69 10.68 11.90
CA GLY A 43 21.20 9.34 11.63
C GLY A 43 21.75 9.21 10.22
N SER A 44 22.87 8.55 10.06
CA SER A 44 23.37 8.18 8.75
C SER A 44 22.49 7.08 8.17
N PRO A 45 22.06 7.20 6.91
CA PRO A 45 21.36 6.10 6.26
C PRO A 45 22.29 4.89 6.20
N VAL A 46 21.82 3.76 6.71
CA VAL A 46 22.52 2.49 6.50
C VAL A 46 22.37 2.15 5.01
N ALA A 47 23.49 1.92 4.34
CA ALA A 47 23.48 1.48 2.96
C ALA A 47 22.92 0.06 2.90
N ASP A 48 21.66 -0.06 2.46
CA ASP A 48 21.01 -1.33 2.20
C ASP A 48 20.94 -1.56 0.67
N PRO A 49 21.71 -2.54 0.15
CA PRO A 49 21.69 -2.84 -1.28
C PRO A 49 20.32 -3.28 -1.81
N SER A 50 19.49 -3.89 -0.95
CA SER A 50 18.14 -4.31 -1.34
C SER A 50 17.24 -3.10 -1.54
N LEU A 51 17.36 -2.10 -0.68
CA LEU A 51 16.63 -0.83 -0.82
C LEU A 51 17.04 -0.07 -2.07
N ALA A 52 18.34 -0.02 -2.38
CA ALA A 52 18.83 0.62 -3.59
C ALA A 52 18.22 -0.01 -4.85
N ARG A 53 18.18 -1.34 -4.92
CA ARG A 53 17.53 -2.08 -6.02
C ARG A 53 16.04 -1.77 -6.12
N THR A 54 15.34 -1.77 -4.99
CA THR A 54 13.91 -1.44 -4.92
C THR A 54 13.62 -0.03 -5.46
N LEU A 55 14.47 0.95 -5.12
CA LEU A 55 14.35 2.32 -5.64
C LEU A 55 14.62 2.39 -7.14
N ASP A 56 15.58 1.64 -7.65
CA ASP A 56 15.88 1.59 -9.09
C ASP A 56 14.72 0.93 -9.87
N ASP A 57 14.15 -0.14 -9.35
CA ASP A 57 12.95 -0.78 -9.92
C ASP A 57 11.77 0.19 -9.95
N LEU A 58 11.54 0.92 -8.86
CA LEU A 58 10.48 1.93 -8.80
C LEU A 58 10.69 3.04 -9.82
N ARG A 59 11.92 3.53 -10.00
CA ARG A 59 12.25 4.54 -11.02
C ARG A 59 12.01 4.02 -12.44
N ALA A 60 12.39 2.76 -12.70
CA ALA A 60 12.17 2.13 -14.00
C ALA A 60 10.67 2.05 -14.34
N VAL A 61 9.86 1.54 -13.40
CA VAL A 61 8.39 1.46 -13.56
C VAL A 61 7.77 2.86 -13.74
N ALA A 62 8.18 3.81 -12.94
CA ALA A 62 7.71 5.20 -13.06
C ALA A 62 8.08 5.82 -14.42
N GLY A 63 9.28 5.53 -14.93
CA GLY A 63 9.72 5.98 -16.25
C GLY A 63 8.83 5.43 -17.37
N VAL A 64 8.51 4.14 -17.33
CA VAL A 64 7.60 3.52 -18.33
C VAL A 64 6.19 4.13 -18.22
N ARG A 65 5.68 4.36 -17.01
CA ARG A 65 4.39 5.02 -16.81
C ARG A 65 4.36 6.43 -17.42
N VAL A 66 5.41 7.21 -17.19
CA VAL A 66 5.51 8.58 -17.73
C VAL A 66 5.56 8.54 -19.27
N ALA A 67 6.37 7.65 -19.83
CA ALA A 67 6.47 7.47 -21.26
C ALA A 67 5.13 7.07 -21.90
N ALA A 68 4.40 6.14 -21.28
CA ALA A 68 3.10 5.71 -21.76
C ALA A 68 2.04 6.83 -21.69
N ARG A 69 2.08 7.66 -20.64
CA ARG A 69 1.08 8.71 -20.41
C ARG A 69 1.29 9.97 -21.22
N TYR A 70 2.53 10.40 -21.38
CA TYR A 70 2.87 11.68 -21.99
C TYR A 70 3.46 11.57 -23.38
N GLY A 71 3.69 10.34 -23.83
CA GLY A 71 4.29 10.04 -25.11
C GLY A 71 5.80 10.24 -25.12
N THR A 72 6.51 9.23 -25.55
CA THR A 72 7.94 9.29 -25.89
C THR A 72 8.16 8.61 -27.23
N GLN A 73 9.30 8.87 -27.85
CA GLN A 73 9.68 8.19 -29.08
C GLN A 73 10.99 7.42 -28.84
N PRO A 74 10.95 6.08 -28.92
CA PRO A 74 9.78 5.24 -29.20
C PRO A 74 8.82 5.09 -28.01
N PRO A 75 7.52 4.82 -28.24
CA PRO A 75 6.57 4.54 -27.15
C PRO A 75 6.88 3.21 -26.48
N PRO A 76 6.52 3.02 -25.19
CA PRO A 76 6.70 1.74 -24.52
C PRO A 76 5.94 0.62 -25.24
N GLY A 77 6.64 -0.47 -25.54
CA GLY A 77 6.06 -1.66 -26.16
C GLY A 77 5.47 -2.65 -25.15
N PRO A 78 4.85 -3.75 -25.64
CA PRO A 78 4.28 -4.79 -24.78
C PRO A 78 5.29 -5.41 -23.81
N LEU A 79 6.56 -5.55 -24.21
CA LEU A 79 7.62 -6.06 -23.35
C LEU A 79 7.97 -5.11 -22.22
N ASP A 80 8.01 -3.79 -22.48
CA ASP A 80 8.26 -2.78 -21.46
C ASP A 80 7.13 -2.75 -20.42
N LEU A 81 5.91 -2.83 -20.89
CA LEU A 81 4.72 -2.87 -20.02
C LEU A 81 4.68 -4.18 -19.20
N GLY A 82 4.97 -5.33 -19.82
CA GLY A 82 5.05 -6.61 -19.14
C GLY A 82 6.13 -6.64 -18.05
N ALA A 83 7.33 -6.15 -18.38
CA ALA A 83 8.42 -6.03 -17.42
C ALA A 83 8.05 -5.09 -16.25
N SER A 84 7.41 -3.95 -16.54
CA SER A 84 6.96 -3.01 -15.51
C SER A 84 5.93 -3.63 -14.58
N LEU A 85 4.99 -4.41 -15.08
CA LEU A 85 4.00 -5.12 -14.26
C LEU A 85 4.64 -6.19 -13.38
N ALA A 86 5.65 -6.91 -13.89
CA ALA A 86 6.41 -7.87 -13.10
C ALA A 86 7.18 -7.19 -11.96
N LEU A 87 7.90 -6.12 -12.25
CA LEU A 87 8.60 -5.33 -11.23
C LEU A 87 7.62 -4.74 -10.21
N LEU A 88 6.47 -4.24 -10.65
CA LEU A 88 5.45 -3.71 -9.75
C LEU A 88 4.94 -4.78 -8.78
N GLY A 89 4.82 -6.04 -9.22
CA GLY A 89 4.50 -7.18 -8.36
C GLY A 89 5.52 -7.35 -7.23
N ASN A 90 6.81 -7.34 -7.57
CA ASN A 90 7.89 -7.43 -6.59
C ASN A 90 7.95 -6.20 -5.67
N LEU A 91 7.74 -4.99 -6.20
CA LEU A 91 7.69 -3.76 -5.40
C LEU A 91 6.58 -3.80 -4.33
N ARG A 92 5.44 -4.39 -4.64
CA ARG A 92 4.37 -4.59 -3.64
C ARG A 92 4.83 -5.49 -2.50
N LEU A 93 5.54 -6.58 -2.81
CA LEU A 93 6.12 -7.45 -1.78
C LEU A 93 7.18 -6.72 -0.95
N CYS A 94 7.98 -5.85 -1.55
CA CYS A 94 8.94 -5.01 -0.81
C CYS A 94 8.22 -4.06 0.17
N VAL A 95 7.13 -3.41 -0.28
CA VAL A 95 6.32 -2.54 0.58
C VAL A 95 5.66 -3.32 1.71
N ASP A 96 5.12 -4.51 1.42
CA ASP A 96 4.52 -5.38 2.42
C ASP A 96 5.54 -5.81 3.49
N ALA A 97 6.77 -6.13 3.09
CA ALA A 97 7.84 -6.48 4.02
C ALA A 97 8.22 -5.28 4.91
N LEU A 98 8.35 -4.09 4.32
CA LEU A 98 8.61 -2.85 5.07
C LEU A 98 7.48 -2.54 6.07
N GLU A 99 6.23 -2.71 5.66
CA GLU A 99 5.09 -2.51 6.54
C GLU A 99 5.11 -3.49 7.72
N ALA A 100 5.39 -4.77 7.47
CA ALA A 100 5.50 -5.77 8.53
C ALA A 100 6.60 -5.41 9.55
N ASP A 101 7.77 -5.00 9.08
CA ASP A 101 8.89 -4.61 9.92
C ASP A 101 8.57 -3.36 10.77
N LEU A 102 7.88 -2.38 10.18
CA LEU A 102 7.48 -1.16 10.89
C LEU A 102 6.39 -1.42 11.93
N LEU A 103 5.41 -2.28 11.63
CA LEU A 103 4.37 -2.68 12.58
C LEU A 103 4.99 -3.43 13.78
N ASP A 104 5.92 -4.32 13.51
CA ASP A 104 6.63 -5.06 14.55
C ASP A 104 7.49 -4.13 15.42
N ALA A 105 8.23 -3.24 14.79
CA ALA A 105 9.03 -2.24 15.48
C ALA A 105 8.17 -1.30 16.33
N ALA A 106 7.03 -0.83 15.82
CA ALA A 106 6.10 0.02 16.53
C ALA A 106 5.57 -0.67 17.79
N ALA A 107 5.15 -1.93 17.68
CA ALA A 107 4.71 -2.73 18.81
C ALA A 107 5.85 -2.96 19.82
N HIS A 108 7.07 -3.20 19.34
CA HIS A 108 8.24 -3.43 20.18
C HIS A 108 8.66 -2.19 21.00
N VAL A 109 8.53 -0.99 20.44
CA VAL A 109 8.81 0.26 21.18
C VAL A 109 7.66 0.69 22.09
N GLY A 110 6.59 -0.09 22.17
CA GLY A 110 5.50 0.10 23.11
C GLY A 110 4.30 0.90 22.61
N LEU A 111 4.16 1.11 21.30
CA LEU A 111 2.92 1.65 20.76
C LEU A 111 1.79 0.63 20.96
N SER A 112 0.65 1.09 21.47
CA SER A 112 -0.52 0.23 21.60
C SER A 112 -1.10 -0.12 20.22
N TRP A 113 -1.73 -1.28 20.10
CA TRP A 113 -2.39 -1.68 18.86
C TRP A 113 -3.55 -0.76 18.48
N ASP A 114 -4.21 -0.13 19.47
CA ASP A 114 -5.24 0.89 19.20
C ASP A 114 -4.65 2.12 18.51
N LEU A 115 -3.47 2.56 18.96
CA LEU A 115 -2.77 3.68 18.33
C LEU A 115 -2.23 3.32 16.94
N ILE A 116 -1.62 2.14 16.80
CA ILE A 116 -1.15 1.64 15.51
C ILE A 116 -2.32 1.57 14.52
N ALA A 117 -3.45 0.98 14.94
CA ALA A 117 -4.65 0.88 14.13
C ALA A 117 -5.18 2.24 13.70
N ALA A 118 -5.20 3.22 14.61
CA ALA A 118 -5.61 4.59 14.29
C ALA A 118 -4.69 5.25 13.26
N ILE A 119 -3.37 5.01 13.34
CA ILE A 119 -2.38 5.54 12.40
C ILE A 119 -2.57 4.95 11.00
N ILE A 120 -2.76 3.64 10.89
CA ILE A 120 -2.93 2.96 9.60
C ILE A 120 -4.38 2.97 9.08
N GLY A 121 -5.33 3.50 9.87
CA GLY A 121 -6.72 3.68 9.45
C GLY A 121 -7.55 2.40 9.39
N VAL A 122 -7.28 1.44 10.28
CA VAL A 122 -8.01 0.16 10.39
C VAL A 122 -8.49 -0.08 11.83
N PRO A 123 -9.47 -0.97 12.08
CA PRO A 123 -9.82 -1.43 13.43
C PRO A 123 -8.64 -2.11 14.14
N ALA A 124 -8.59 -2.05 15.48
CA ALA A 124 -7.46 -2.55 16.27
C ALA A 124 -7.20 -4.07 16.13
N ASP A 125 -8.23 -4.86 15.98
CA ASP A 125 -8.15 -6.30 15.71
C ASP A 125 -7.57 -6.58 14.32
N GLU A 126 -7.96 -5.80 13.31
CA GLU A 126 -7.42 -5.89 11.95
C GLU A 126 -5.92 -5.51 11.88
N ALA A 127 -5.45 -4.56 12.70
CA ALA A 127 -4.05 -4.19 12.71
C ALA A 127 -3.12 -5.36 13.08
N ARG A 128 -3.51 -6.16 14.06
CA ARG A 128 -2.77 -7.38 14.42
C ARG A 128 -2.84 -8.45 13.34
N ASP A 129 -4.01 -8.65 12.76
CA ASP A 129 -4.22 -9.60 11.67
C ASP A 129 -3.43 -9.19 10.45
N ARG A 130 -3.36 -7.90 10.15
CA ARG A 130 -2.53 -7.33 9.10
C ARG A 130 -1.06 -7.75 9.22
N LEU A 131 -0.47 -7.64 10.39
CA LEU A 131 0.92 -8.08 10.61
C LEU A 131 1.09 -9.58 10.33
N ARG A 132 0.15 -10.42 10.77
CA ARG A 132 0.19 -11.87 10.50
C ARG A 132 0.07 -12.18 9.01
N GLU A 133 -0.84 -11.52 8.31
CA GLU A 133 -1.02 -11.66 6.86
C GLU A 133 0.22 -11.24 6.09
N LEU A 134 0.81 -10.10 6.43
CA LEU A 134 2.01 -9.60 5.77
C LEU A 134 3.20 -10.55 5.94
N ARG A 135 3.36 -11.13 7.14
CA ARG A 135 4.41 -12.14 7.42
C ARG A 135 4.19 -13.48 6.71
N ALA A 136 2.96 -13.79 6.34
CA ALA A 136 2.64 -15.00 5.57
C ALA A 136 2.90 -14.83 4.06
N ARG A 137 3.16 -13.62 3.57
CA ARG A 137 3.45 -13.35 2.17
C ARG A 137 4.86 -13.80 1.78
N PRO A 138 5.07 -14.16 0.51
CA PRO A 138 6.42 -14.49 0.03
C PRO A 138 7.36 -13.28 0.17
N ALA A 139 8.64 -13.57 0.39
CA ALA A 139 9.66 -12.54 0.41
C ALA A 139 9.84 -11.91 -0.98
N PRO A 140 10.18 -10.61 -1.06
CA PRO A 140 10.56 -9.99 -2.32
C PRO A 140 11.88 -10.56 -2.85
N HIS A 141 12.09 -10.47 -4.16
CA HIS A 141 13.29 -10.94 -4.87
C HIS A 141 14.25 -9.80 -5.20
#